data_fd5b86c21f3c50dff671c4938196be54
#
_entry.id   fd5b86c21f3c50dff671c4938196be54
#
_cell.length_a   1.000
_cell.length_b   1.000
_cell.length_c   1.000
_cell.angle_alpha   90.00
_cell.angle_beta   90.00
_cell.angle_gamma   90.00
#
_symmetry.space_group_name_H-M   'P 1'
#
loop_
_entity.id
_entity.type
_entity.pdbx_description
1 polymer ?
#
loop_
_entity_poly.entity_id
_entity_poly.type
_entity_poly.pdbx_seq_one_letter_code
_entity_poly.pdbx_strand_id
1 'polypeptide(L)'
;MTGHPKNLTIYPDDEENTSPSADLLSHVLAQLRLTGDKVKATSLPADHLVQLNPKMAHVVVIKEGELTVNADDGQTMQVRTGELLLLPHGPKEVRLTTTGTPATIIDCSFWFDPESRRGTALALPPRIHVREEDCAAWLKPIVGFMMAEAADHQAGAALMVSRLIDLVVIRTLRSWVHQGHTSGWLGGLVDARIARTVKAIHDKPRERWSIDALAGIAGMSRSSFYERFTALVGRSPLRYSNEWRLALARELLSKGDARVGQVGLSVGYRSEAAFSRAYKALYGHSPRDEVGKPGKDPFKDR
;
A
#
# COMPACT_ATOMS: atom_id res chain seq x y z
N MET A 1 21.66 -42.32 -20.42
CA MET A 1 22.28 -40.99 -20.12
C MET A 1 21.16 -39.99 -19.95
N THR A 2 20.71 -39.84 -18.73
CA THR A 2 19.60 -38.92 -18.34
C THR A 2 20.23 -37.65 -17.84
N GLY A 3 20.24 -36.61 -18.70
CA GLY A 3 20.66 -35.29 -18.31
C GLY A 3 19.60 -34.62 -17.41
N HIS A 4 19.96 -34.34 -16.17
CA HIS A 4 19.16 -33.47 -15.31
C HIS A 4 19.09 -32.07 -15.92
N PRO A 5 17.92 -31.41 -15.89
CA PRO A 5 17.83 -30.03 -16.30
C PRO A 5 18.70 -29.18 -15.36
N LYS A 6 19.58 -28.36 -15.91
CA LYS A 6 20.36 -27.38 -15.15
C LYS A 6 19.39 -26.45 -14.47
N ASN A 7 19.48 -26.33 -13.15
CA ASN A 7 18.74 -25.34 -12.39
C ASN A 7 19.00 -23.94 -12.99
N LEU A 8 17.93 -23.27 -13.38
CA LEU A 8 17.99 -21.89 -13.83
C LEU A 8 18.24 -21.02 -12.59
N THR A 9 19.49 -20.69 -12.31
CA THR A 9 19.85 -19.73 -11.27
C THR A 9 19.57 -18.34 -11.83
N ILE A 10 18.49 -17.71 -11.41
CA ILE A 10 18.06 -16.36 -11.88
C ILE A 10 18.84 -15.25 -11.16
N TYR A 11 19.64 -15.60 -10.14
CA TYR A 11 20.50 -14.67 -9.44
C TYR A 11 21.93 -14.88 -9.91
N PRO A 12 22.63 -13.82 -10.36
CA PRO A 12 24.07 -13.90 -10.53
C PRO A 12 24.70 -14.25 -9.17
N ASP A 13 25.72 -15.11 -9.19
CA ASP A 13 26.48 -15.56 -8.00
C ASP A 13 27.33 -14.44 -7.35
N ASP A 14 26.97 -13.20 -7.54
CA ASP A 14 27.63 -12.07 -6.91
C ASP A 14 27.13 -11.92 -5.47
N GLU A 15 27.73 -12.64 -4.54
CA GLU A 15 27.55 -12.50 -3.09
C GLU A 15 27.79 -11.09 -2.54
N GLU A 16 28.24 -10.14 -3.37
CA GLU A 16 28.67 -8.80 -2.93
C GLU A 16 27.64 -7.68 -3.12
N ASN A 17 26.45 -7.89 -3.70
CA ASN A 17 25.54 -6.77 -3.99
C ASN A 17 24.07 -6.94 -3.61
N THR A 18 23.73 -7.80 -2.66
CA THR A 18 22.42 -7.70 -2.00
C THR A 18 22.47 -6.61 -0.94
N SER A 19 22.19 -5.38 -1.36
CA SER A 19 21.95 -4.30 -0.40
C SER A 19 20.91 -4.77 0.62
N PRO A 20 21.19 -4.68 1.95
CA PRO A 20 20.22 -5.08 2.98
C PRO A 20 18.83 -4.43 2.84
N SER A 21 18.75 -3.32 2.11
CA SER A 21 17.50 -2.64 1.77
C SER A 21 16.67 -3.37 0.72
N ALA A 22 17.30 -4.02 -0.27
CA ALA A 22 16.59 -4.80 -1.31
C ALA A 22 15.91 -6.03 -0.70
N ASP A 23 16.57 -6.71 0.24
CA ASP A 23 16.02 -7.86 0.94
C ASP A 23 14.83 -7.47 1.85
N LEU A 24 14.91 -6.32 2.51
CA LEU A 24 13.85 -5.84 3.38
C LEU A 24 12.59 -5.41 2.61
N LEU A 25 12.76 -4.73 1.47
CA LEU A 25 11.65 -4.40 0.58
C LEU A 25 10.96 -5.66 0.08
N SER A 26 11.72 -6.66 -0.35
CA SER A 26 11.20 -7.96 -0.76
C SER A 26 10.44 -8.66 0.36
N HIS A 27 10.97 -8.63 1.60
CA HIS A 27 10.31 -9.20 2.77
C HIS A 27 8.98 -8.50 3.08
N VAL A 28 8.95 -7.18 3.00
CA VAL A 28 7.72 -6.39 3.25
C VAL A 28 6.70 -6.61 2.14
N LEU A 29 7.14 -6.60 0.87
CA LEU A 29 6.25 -6.86 -0.28
C LEU A 29 5.70 -8.30 -0.26
N ALA A 30 6.47 -9.28 0.22
CA ALA A 30 6.01 -10.65 0.39
C ALA A 30 4.90 -10.80 1.45
N GLN A 31 4.81 -9.86 2.39
CA GLN A 31 3.72 -9.82 3.37
C GLN A 31 2.44 -9.16 2.82
N LEU A 32 2.55 -8.43 1.71
CA LEU A 32 1.40 -7.83 1.03
C LEU A 32 0.70 -8.88 0.18
N ARG A 33 -0.15 -9.68 0.82
CA ARG A 33 -1.04 -10.58 0.09
C ARG A 33 -2.24 -9.81 -0.42
N LEU A 34 -2.49 -9.92 -1.69
CA LEU A 34 -3.67 -9.34 -2.32
C LEU A 34 -4.32 -10.36 -3.25
N THR A 35 -5.58 -10.14 -3.54
CA THR A 35 -6.34 -10.92 -4.51
C THR A 35 -6.92 -9.96 -5.55
N GLY A 36 -6.54 -10.15 -6.80
CA GLY A 36 -7.13 -9.43 -7.92
C GLY A 36 -8.55 -9.91 -8.16
N ASP A 37 -9.43 -8.97 -8.43
CA ASP A 37 -10.84 -9.23 -8.72
C ASP A 37 -11.12 -9.17 -10.22
N LYS A 38 -10.82 -8.01 -10.82
CA LYS A 38 -11.29 -7.70 -12.15
C LYS A 38 -10.35 -6.72 -12.87
N VAL A 39 -10.22 -6.91 -14.16
CA VAL A 39 -9.63 -5.93 -15.07
C VAL A 39 -10.69 -5.46 -16.06
N LYS A 40 -10.79 -4.16 -16.29
CA LYS A 40 -11.76 -3.57 -17.21
C LYS A 40 -11.14 -2.39 -17.95
N ALA A 41 -11.18 -2.43 -19.30
CA ALA A 41 -10.94 -1.25 -20.10
C ALA A 41 -12.25 -0.45 -20.27
N THR A 42 -12.16 0.87 -20.09
CA THR A 42 -13.30 1.76 -20.21
C THR A 42 -12.88 3.03 -20.96
N SER A 43 -13.60 3.35 -22.04
CA SER A 43 -13.49 4.62 -22.72
C SER A 43 -14.48 5.60 -22.10
N LEU A 44 -13.99 6.76 -21.73
CA LEU A 44 -14.70 7.81 -21.02
C LEU A 44 -14.81 9.04 -21.91
N PRO A 45 -15.97 9.67 -22.01
CA PRO A 45 -16.10 10.95 -22.72
C PRO A 45 -15.34 12.06 -21.98
N ALA A 46 -15.21 13.24 -22.59
CA ALA A 46 -14.69 14.42 -21.92
C ALA A 46 -15.56 14.82 -20.73
N ASP A 47 -14.94 15.46 -19.73
CA ASP A 47 -15.59 15.99 -18.51
C ASP A 47 -16.44 14.98 -17.74
N HIS A 48 -15.99 13.71 -17.74
CA HIS A 48 -16.68 12.60 -17.11
C HIS A 48 -16.06 12.23 -15.76
N LEU A 49 -16.91 11.99 -14.76
CA LEU A 49 -16.48 11.47 -13.46
C LEU A 49 -16.26 9.96 -13.55
N VAL A 50 -15.05 9.51 -13.24
CA VAL A 50 -14.71 8.08 -13.20
C VAL A 50 -15.32 7.44 -11.95
N GLN A 51 -16.16 6.45 -12.15
CA GLN A 51 -16.77 5.70 -11.06
C GLN A 51 -15.99 4.39 -10.82
N LEU A 52 -15.31 4.33 -9.68
CA LEU A 52 -14.62 3.14 -9.19
C LEU A 52 -15.39 2.56 -8.00
N ASN A 53 -15.20 1.26 -7.75
CA ASN A 53 -15.82 0.62 -6.59
C ASN A 53 -15.18 1.14 -5.27
N PRO A 54 -15.93 1.86 -4.40
CA PRO A 54 -15.36 2.49 -3.21
C PRO A 54 -14.91 1.50 -2.12
N LYS A 55 -15.21 0.22 -2.30
CA LYS A 55 -14.86 -0.84 -1.34
C LYS A 55 -13.57 -1.59 -1.71
N MET A 56 -13.02 -1.32 -2.87
CA MET A 56 -11.87 -2.03 -3.43
C MET A 56 -10.67 -1.09 -3.58
N ALA A 57 -9.50 -1.66 -3.60
CA ALA A 57 -8.30 -1.01 -4.08
C ALA A 57 -8.27 -1.05 -5.61
N HIS A 58 -7.61 -0.07 -6.22
CA HIS A 58 -7.55 0.06 -7.67
C HIS A 58 -6.15 0.38 -8.16
N VAL A 59 -5.77 -0.21 -9.29
CA VAL A 59 -4.72 0.32 -10.16
C VAL A 59 -5.41 0.85 -11.43
N VAL A 60 -5.30 2.15 -11.66
CA VAL A 60 -5.84 2.81 -12.85
C VAL A 60 -4.68 3.13 -13.78
N VAL A 61 -4.66 2.52 -14.95
CA VAL A 61 -3.66 2.77 -16.01
C VAL A 61 -4.31 3.61 -17.08
N ILE A 62 -3.65 4.70 -17.49
CA ILE A 62 -4.13 5.55 -18.57
C ILE A 62 -3.60 4.99 -19.88
N LYS A 63 -4.49 4.41 -20.68
CA LYS A 63 -4.15 3.88 -22.01
C LYS A 63 -4.06 4.99 -23.05
N GLU A 64 -5.00 5.95 -22.99
CA GLU A 64 -5.10 7.10 -23.89
C GLU A 64 -5.74 8.29 -23.17
N GLY A 65 -5.31 9.51 -23.45
CA GLY A 65 -5.82 10.73 -22.83
C GLY A 65 -5.20 11.04 -21.49
N GLU A 66 -5.93 11.76 -20.64
CA GLU A 66 -5.49 12.12 -19.29
C GLU A 66 -6.65 12.16 -18.29
N LEU A 67 -6.33 11.99 -17.04
CA LEU A 67 -7.25 12.17 -15.92
C LEU A 67 -6.75 13.25 -14.97
N THR A 68 -7.67 14.10 -14.52
CA THR A 68 -7.45 14.99 -13.38
C THR A 68 -7.86 14.28 -12.10
N VAL A 69 -6.95 14.25 -11.15
CA VAL A 69 -7.12 13.65 -9.82
C VAL A 69 -7.20 14.76 -8.79
N ASN A 70 -8.37 14.98 -8.23
CA ASN A 70 -8.59 15.93 -7.14
C ASN A 70 -8.67 15.15 -5.82
N ALA A 71 -7.79 15.45 -4.90
CA ALA A 71 -7.79 14.84 -3.59
C ALA A 71 -8.46 15.74 -2.55
N ASP A 72 -8.99 15.13 -1.48
CA ASP A 72 -9.66 15.83 -0.39
C ASP A 72 -8.72 16.77 0.39
N ASP A 73 -7.39 16.57 0.28
CA ASP A 73 -6.37 17.47 0.82
C ASP A 73 -6.15 18.75 0.00
N GLY A 74 -6.95 18.95 -1.04
CA GLY A 74 -6.89 20.12 -1.95
C GLY A 74 -5.82 20.00 -3.03
N GLN A 75 -5.06 18.93 -3.09
CA GLN A 75 -4.07 18.71 -4.15
C GLN A 75 -4.74 18.22 -5.42
N THR A 76 -4.35 18.82 -6.54
CA THR A 76 -4.78 18.40 -7.88
C THR A 76 -3.56 17.92 -8.66
N MET A 77 -3.68 16.79 -9.34
CA MET A 77 -2.65 16.25 -10.21
C MET A 77 -3.25 15.72 -11.50
N GLN A 78 -2.44 15.65 -12.56
CA GLN A 78 -2.81 15.01 -13.81
C GLN A 78 -2.07 13.68 -13.94
N VAL A 79 -2.78 12.67 -14.43
CA VAL A 79 -2.26 11.35 -14.78
C VAL A 79 -2.49 11.15 -16.27
N ARG A 80 -1.41 10.90 -17.01
CA ARG A 80 -1.39 10.91 -18.47
C ARG A 80 -1.22 9.52 -19.06
N THR A 81 -1.37 9.44 -20.38
CA THR A 81 -1.10 8.22 -21.17
C THR A 81 0.23 7.58 -20.75
N GLY A 82 0.21 6.27 -20.53
CA GLY A 82 1.38 5.49 -20.11
C GLY A 82 1.65 5.50 -18.60
N GLU A 83 0.97 6.34 -17.84
CA GLU A 83 1.11 6.46 -16.39
C GLU A 83 0.10 5.59 -15.65
N LEU A 84 0.36 5.33 -14.37
CA LEU A 84 -0.57 4.62 -13.50
C LEU A 84 -0.80 5.34 -12.17
N LEU A 85 -1.99 5.14 -11.62
CA LEU A 85 -2.39 5.56 -10.30
C LEU A 85 -2.82 4.34 -9.48
N LEU A 86 -2.16 4.09 -8.36
CA LEU A 86 -2.58 3.08 -7.39
C LEU A 86 -3.33 3.75 -6.23
N LEU A 87 -4.52 3.25 -5.93
CA LEU A 87 -5.40 3.67 -4.85
C LEU A 87 -5.58 2.51 -3.85
N PRO A 88 -4.67 2.34 -2.88
CA PRO A 88 -4.65 1.18 -1.99
C PRO A 88 -5.88 1.08 -1.09
N HIS A 89 -6.51 2.22 -0.78
CA HIS A 89 -7.67 2.32 0.12
C HIS A 89 -8.99 2.58 -0.62
N GLY A 90 -8.96 2.46 -1.96
CA GLY A 90 -10.06 2.83 -2.84
C GLY A 90 -10.15 4.35 -3.09
N PRO A 91 -11.16 4.80 -3.84
CA PRO A 91 -11.29 6.19 -4.28
C PRO A 91 -11.95 7.11 -3.25
N LYS A 92 -11.87 6.79 -1.94
CA LYS A 92 -12.61 7.53 -0.89
C LYS A 92 -12.13 8.97 -0.71
N GLU A 93 -10.86 9.23 -0.97
CA GLU A 93 -10.20 10.51 -0.74
C GLU A 93 -9.79 11.19 -2.05
N VAL A 94 -10.25 10.66 -3.19
CA VAL A 94 -9.89 11.17 -4.51
C VAL A 94 -11.09 11.18 -5.46
N ARG A 95 -11.18 12.21 -6.29
CA ARG A 95 -12.13 12.30 -7.40
C ARG A 95 -11.37 12.31 -8.71
N LEU A 96 -11.68 11.37 -9.59
CA LEU A 96 -11.03 11.21 -10.89
C LEU A 96 -11.98 11.73 -11.98
N THR A 97 -11.51 12.64 -12.83
CA THR A 97 -12.30 13.20 -13.94
C THR A 97 -11.46 13.26 -15.21
N THR A 98 -12.08 13.02 -16.35
CA THR A 98 -11.53 13.43 -17.66
C THR A 98 -11.74 14.92 -17.81
N THR A 99 -10.79 15.64 -18.42
CA THR A 99 -10.89 17.09 -18.56
C THR A 99 -10.66 17.47 -20.00
N GLY A 100 -11.72 18.02 -20.66
CA GLY A 100 -11.67 18.59 -22.01
C GLY A 100 -11.47 17.57 -23.13
N THR A 101 -10.92 16.38 -22.87
CA THR A 101 -10.68 15.33 -23.87
C THR A 101 -11.14 13.96 -23.37
N PRO A 102 -11.60 13.07 -24.28
CA PRO A 102 -11.89 11.69 -23.92
C PRO A 102 -10.62 10.96 -23.43
N ALA A 103 -10.82 9.98 -22.56
CA ALA A 103 -9.73 9.11 -22.08
C ALA A 103 -10.13 7.64 -22.11
N THR A 104 -9.16 6.76 -22.32
CA THR A 104 -9.32 5.31 -22.16
C THR A 104 -8.47 4.85 -20.97
N ILE A 105 -9.12 4.26 -19.99
CA ILE A 105 -8.47 3.74 -18.80
C ILE A 105 -8.58 2.21 -18.73
N ILE A 106 -7.63 1.59 -18.04
CA ILE A 106 -7.69 0.20 -17.61
C ILE A 106 -7.72 0.21 -16.09
N ASP A 107 -8.83 -0.22 -15.53
CA ASP A 107 -9.05 -0.35 -14.09
C ASP A 107 -8.83 -1.80 -13.66
N CYS A 108 -7.90 -2.01 -12.73
CA CYS A 108 -7.63 -3.28 -12.09
C CYS A 108 -8.08 -3.19 -10.64
N SER A 109 -9.22 -3.79 -10.31
CA SER A 109 -9.73 -3.84 -8.94
C SER A 109 -9.16 -5.03 -8.18
N PHE A 110 -8.87 -4.83 -6.90
CA PHE A 110 -8.34 -5.87 -6.02
C PHE A 110 -8.62 -5.55 -4.55
N TRP A 111 -8.37 -6.51 -3.66
CA TRP A 111 -8.37 -6.29 -2.22
C TRP A 111 -7.14 -6.90 -1.57
N PHE A 112 -6.70 -6.29 -0.49
CA PHE A 112 -5.67 -6.89 0.36
C PHE A 112 -6.31 -7.93 1.27
N ASP A 113 -5.64 -9.06 1.45
CA ASP A 113 -6.06 -10.07 2.42
C ASP A 113 -6.18 -9.46 3.82
N PRO A 114 -7.14 -9.92 4.64
CA PRO A 114 -7.37 -9.37 5.97
C PRO A 114 -6.13 -9.33 6.86
N GLU A 115 -5.22 -10.29 6.72
CA GLU A 115 -3.95 -10.30 7.45
C GLU A 115 -2.96 -9.24 6.96
N SER A 116 -2.89 -9.02 5.66
CA SER A 116 -2.06 -7.95 5.05
C SER A 116 -2.62 -6.55 5.37
N ARG A 117 -3.94 -6.42 5.51
CA ARG A 117 -4.58 -5.16 5.94
C ARG A 117 -4.24 -4.79 7.37
N ARG A 118 -3.93 -5.77 8.25
CA ARG A 118 -3.55 -5.52 9.65
C ARG A 118 -2.20 -4.85 9.82
N GLY A 119 -1.43 -4.74 8.75
CA GLY A 119 -0.09 -4.24 8.80
C GLY A 119 0.24 -3.27 7.67
N THR A 120 1.00 -3.75 6.76
CA THR A 120 1.71 -2.99 5.73
C THR A 120 0.78 -2.23 4.78
N ALA A 121 -0.36 -2.82 4.40
CA ALA A 121 -1.31 -2.19 3.47
C ALA A 121 -1.98 -0.94 4.07
N LEU A 122 -2.23 -0.94 5.40
CA LEU A 122 -2.86 0.21 6.08
C LEU A 122 -1.99 1.46 6.08
N ALA A 123 -0.69 1.28 6.03
CA ALA A 123 0.29 2.36 6.05
C ALA A 123 0.70 2.85 4.64
N LEU A 124 0.09 2.31 3.58
CA LEU A 124 0.28 2.84 2.22
C LEU A 124 -0.30 4.25 2.12
N PRO A 125 0.30 5.14 1.31
CA PRO A 125 -0.29 6.44 1.03
C PRO A 125 -1.68 6.28 0.37
N PRO A 126 -2.58 7.26 0.51
CA PRO A 126 -3.91 7.18 -0.10
C PRO A 126 -3.87 7.06 -1.63
N ARG A 127 -2.80 7.56 -2.25
CA ARG A 127 -2.55 7.47 -3.68
C ARG A 127 -1.07 7.32 -3.98
N ILE A 128 -0.72 6.54 -5.00
CA ILE A 128 0.64 6.40 -5.52
C ILE A 128 0.56 6.58 -7.03
N HIS A 129 1.24 7.61 -7.53
CA HIS A 129 1.37 7.90 -8.94
C HIS A 129 2.75 7.47 -9.45
N VAL A 130 2.79 6.75 -10.55
CA VAL A 130 4.03 6.35 -11.23
C VAL A 130 3.97 6.88 -12.65
N ARG A 131 4.99 7.65 -13.01
CA ARG A 131 5.11 8.28 -14.34
C ARG A 131 5.51 7.26 -15.40
N GLU A 132 5.24 7.59 -16.65
CA GLU A 132 5.57 6.73 -17.80
C GLU A 132 7.06 6.35 -17.80
N GLU A 133 7.96 7.31 -17.58
CA GLU A 133 9.42 7.10 -17.57
C GLU A 133 9.87 5.98 -16.62
N ASP A 134 9.12 5.74 -15.53
CA ASP A 134 9.42 4.77 -14.49
C ASP A 134 8.71 3.42 -14.67
N CYS A 135 7.71 3.36 -15.55
CA CYS A 135 6.91 2.15 -15.70
C CYS A 135 6.76 1.66 -17.15
N ALA A 136 7.10 2.46 -18.17
CA ALA A 136 6.88 2.10 -19.57
C ALA A 136 7.47 0.74 -19.97
N ALA A 137 8.67 0.42 -19.48
CA ALA A 137 9.36 -0.82 -19.84
C ALA A 137 8.63 -2.09 -19.39
N TRP A 138 7.84 -2.03 -18.33
CA TRP A 138 7.20 -3.20 -17.75
C TRP A 138 5.66 -3.12 -17.75
N LEU A 139 5.06 -1.93 -17.67
CA LEU A 139 3.62 -1.76 -17.51
C LEU A 139 2.85 -2.20 -18.76
N LYS A 140 3.23 -1.67 -19.91
CA LYS A 140 2.55 -1.95 -21.18
C LYS A 140 2.51 -3.44 -21.54
N PRO A 141 3.62 -4.22 -21.46
CA PRO A 141 3.59 -5.66 -21.68
C PRO A 141 2.68 -6.41 -20.71
N ILE A 142 2.75 -6.10 -19.41
CA ILE A 142 1.95 -6.80 -18.39
C ILE A 142 0.47 -6.52 -18.57
N VAL A 143 0.09 -5.25 -18.81
CA VAL A 143 -1.29 -4.86 -19.03
C VAL A 143 -1.83 -5.48 -20.30
N GLY A 144 -1.04 -5.52 -21.39
CA GLY A 144 -1.41 -6.19 -22.63
C GLY A 144 -1.71 -7.68 -22.43
N PHE A 145 -0.84 -8.39 -21.72
CA PHE A 145 -1.05 -9.80 -21.40
C PHE A 145 -2.27 -10.01 -20.49
N MET A 146 -2.44 -9.20 -19.46
CA MET A 146 -3.57 -9.26 -18.55
C MET A 146 -4.92 -9.03 -19.27
N MET A 147 -4.96 -8.11 -20.24
CA MET A 147 -6.16 -7.86 -21.04
C MET A 147 -6.47 -9.02 -21.99
N ALA A 148 -5.44 -9.66 -22.55
CA ALA A 148 -5.59 -10.86 -23.38
C ALA A 148 -6.16 -12.03 -22.57
N GLU A 149 -5.61 -12.30 -21.39
CA GLU A 149 -6.10 -13.33 -20.48
C GLU A 149 -7.54 -13.09 -20.02
N ALA A 150 -7.88 -11.84 -19.72
CA ALA A 150 -9.24 -11.48 -19.30
C ALA A 150 -10.28 -11.66 -20.42
N ALA A 151 -9.87 -11.57 -21.69
CA ALA A 151 -10.75 -11.76 -22.86
C ALA A 151 -10.91 -13.23 -23.25
N ASP A 152 -9.97 -14.10 -22.89
CA ASP A 152 -9.90 -15.49 -23.39
C ASP A 152 -10.87 -16.45 -22.66
N HIS A 153 -11.38 -16.09 -21.50
CA HIS A 153 -12.36 -16.86 -20.70
C HIS A 153 -11.98 -18.34 -20.46
N GLN A 154 -10.67 -18.69 -20.53
CA GLN A 154 -10.20 -20.03 -20.30
C GLN A 154 -10.15 -20.41 -18.82
N ALA A 155 -10.11 -21.73 -18.56
CA ALA A 155 -9.91 -22.22 -17.19
C ALA A 155 -8.57 -21.71 -16.62
N GLY A 156 -8.61 -21.04 -15.48
CA GLY A 156 -7.43 -20.43 -14.85
C GLY A 156 -7.20 -18.96 -15.20
N ALA A 157 -7.88 -18.38 -16.20
CA ALA A 157 -7.71 -16.98 -16.57
C ALA A 157 -7.91 -16.01 -15.38
N ALA A 158 -8.94 -16.23 -14.56
CA ALA A 158 -9.17 -15.41 -13.37
C ALA A 158 -8.00 -15.45 -12.37
N LEU A 159 -7.38 -16.62 -12.19
CA LEU A 159 -6.18 -16.76 -11.33
C LEU A 159 -4.99 -16.04 -11.95
N MET A 160 -4.78 -16.16 -13.26
CA MET A 160 -3.68 -15.47 -13.96
C MET A 160 -3.85 -13.95 -13.88
N VAL A 161 -5.04 -13.43 -14.16
CA VAL A 161 -5.36 -12.00 -14.01
C VAL A 161 -5.07 -11.53 -12.58
N SER A 162 -5.50 -12.29 -11.57
CA SER A 162 -5.23 -11.96 -10.16
C SER A 162 -3.72 -11.88 -9.87
N ARG A 163 -2.90 -12.81 -10.38
CA ARG A 163 -1.45 -12.81 -10.20
C ARG A 163 -0.74 -11.69 -10.98
N LEU A 164 -1.29 -11.30 -12.12
CA LEU A 164 -0.78 -10.17 -12.89
C LEU A 164 -1.08 -8.83 -12.19
N ILE A 165 -2.25 -8.69 -11.57
CA ILE A 165 -2.57 -7.53 -10.72
C ILE A 165 -1.61 -7.45 -9.54
N ASP A 166 -1.34 -8.58 -8.87
CA ASP A 166 -0.35 -8.67 -7.79
C ASP A 166 1.03 -8.17 -8.25
N LEU A 167 1.50 -8.66 -9.39
CA LEU A 167 2.76 -8.22 -10.00
C LEU A 167 2.78 -6.71 -10.29
N VAL A 168 1.69 -6.16 -10.85
CA VAL A 168 1.58 -4.71 -11.14
C VAL A 168 1.67 -3.90 -9.86
N VAL A 169 0.96 -4.30 -8.80
CA VAL A 169 1.01 -3.61 -7.50
C VAL A 169 2.42 -3.65 -6.91
N ILE A 170 3.07 -4.82 -6.88
CA ILE A 170 4.44 -4.98 -6.37
C ILE A 170 5.42 -4.10 -7.16
N ARG A 171 5.33 -4.12 -8.49
CA ARG A 171 6.19 -3.28 -9.37
C ARG A 171 5.94 -1.78 -9.14
N THR A 172 4.68 -1.38 -8.98
CA THR A 172 4.29 0.00 -8.66
C THR A 172 4.93 0.47 -7.35
N LEU A 173 4.78 -0.32 -6.29
CA LEU A 173 5.36 0.00 -4.98
C LEU A 173 6.88 0.06 -5.04
N ARG A 174 7.50 -0.87 -5.76
CA ARG A 174 8.95 -0.88 -5.98
C ARG A 174 9.42 0.36 -6.73
N SER A 175 8.77 0.72 -7.85
CA SER A 175 9.10 1.93 -8.62
C SER A 175 8.96 3.18 -7.75
N TRP A 176 7.88 3.28 -7.00
CA TRP A 176 7.60 4.42 -6.12
C TRP A 176 8.65 4.59 -5.01
N VAL A 177 9.12 3.50 -4.41
CA VAL A 177 10.22 3.52 -3.43
C VAL A 177 11.52 3.98 -4.06
N HIS A 178 11.85 3.49 -5.27
CA HIS A 178 13.08 3.86 -5.98
C HIS A 178 13.10 5.33 -6.42
N GLN A 179 11.97 5.96 -6.67
CA GLN A 179 11.86 7.38 -7.00
C GLN A 179 12.18 8.31 -5.81
N GLY A 180 12.49 7.76 -4.64
CA GLY A 180 12.82 8.55 -3.46
C GLY A 180 11.63 9.31 -2.86
N HIS A 181 10.41 8.90 -3.19
CA HIS A 181 9.22 9.43 -2.53
C HIS A 181 9.23 9.03 -1.05
N THR A 182 9.65 9.97 -0.23
CA THR A 182 9.96 9.76 1.20
C THR A 182 8.75 9.93 2.11
N SER A 183 7.52 9.90 1.59
CA SER A 183 6.34 10.01 2.44
C SER A 183 5.94 8.64 3.02
N GLY A 184 5.91 8.57 4.34
CA GLY A 184 5.50 7.38 5.06
C GLY A 184 6.60 6.32 5.22
N TRP A 185 6.23 5.17 5.72
CA TRP A 185 7.16 4.08 6.06
C TRP A 185 7.91 3.49 4.85
N LEU A 186 7.33 3.55 3.66
CA LEU A 186 7.99 3.14 2.42
C LEU A 186 9.24 3.98 2.15
N GLY A 187 9.23 5.28 2.47
CA GLY A 187 10.43 6.11 2.44
C GLY A 187 11.54 5.61 3.37
N GLY A 188 11.16 5.04 4.51
CA GLY A 188 12.10 4.40 5.44
C GLY A 188 12.79 3.15 4.86
N LEU A 189 12.23 2.51 3.84
CA LEU A 189 12.82 1.32 3.20
C LEU A 189 14.02 1.66 2.29
N VAL A 190 14.19 2.92 1.92
CA VAL A 190 15.36 3.38 1.14
C VAL A 190 16.67 3.28 1.95
N ASP A 191 16.59 3.36 3.28
CA ASP A 191 17.74 3.19 4.18
C ASP A 191 17.57 1.91 5.01
N ALA A 192 18.42 0.92 4.80
CA ALA A 192 18.35 -0.38 5.47
C ALA A 192 18.34 -0.30 7.01
N ARG A 193 18.97 0.72 7.60
CA ARG A 193 19.00 0.95 9.04
C ARG A 193 17.64 1.41 9.55
N ILE A 194 17.03 2.37 8.85
CA ILE A 194 15.68 2.88 9.17
C ILE A 194 14.63 1.79 8.91
N ALA A 195 14.80 1.03 7.83
CA ALA A 195 13.91 -0.07 7.47
C ALA A 195 13.84 -1.16 8.58
N ARG A 196 14.99 -1.53 9.19
CA ARG A 196 14.99 -2.46 10.34
C ARG A 196 14.18 -1.91 11.51
N THR A 197 14.24 -0.61 11.74
CA THR A 197 13.49 0.05 12.82
C THR A 197 11.99 0.08 12.52
N VAL A 198 11.61 0.42 11.30
CA VAL A 198 10.21 0.38 10.83
C VAL A 198 9.66 -1.05 11.00
N LYS A 199 10.41 -2.06 10.55
CA LYS A 199 10.05 -3.47 10.73
C LYS A 199 9.85 -3.83 12.21
N ALA A 200 10.76 -3.43 13.07
CA ALA A 200 10.65 -3.70 14.51
C ALA A 200 9.38 -3.08 15.13
N ILE A 201 9.02 -1.85 14.72
CA ILE A 201 7.79 -1.18 15.15
C ILE A 201 6.56 -1.97 14.68
N HIS A 202 6.55 -2.45 13.43
CA HIS A 202 5.45 -3.20 12.85
C HIS A 202 5.27 -4.58 13.50
N ASP A 203 6.37 -5.31 13.70
CA ASP A 203 6.35 -6.66 14.28
C ASP A 203 5.94 -6.65 15.77
N LYS A 204 6.28 -5.57 16.49
CA LYS A 204 6.06 -5.45 17.93
C LYS A 204 5.26 -4.20 18.30
N PRO A 205 3.99 -4.09 17.90
CA PRO A 205 3.19 -2.89 18.14
C PRO A 205 2.90 -2.64 19.62
N ARG A 206 2.95 -3.66 20.47
CA ARG A 206 2.77 -3.53 21.92
C ARG A 206 3.99 -2.97 22.63
N GLU A 207 5.17 -3.09 22.01
CA GLU A 207 6.43 -2.67 22.58
C GLU A 207 6.48 -1.17 22.80
N ARG A 208 6.95 -0.74 23.96
CA ARG A 208 7.13 0.67 24.29
C ARG A 208 8.50 1.13 23.82
N TRP A 209 8.56 1.43 22.56
CA TRP A 209 9.78 1.90 21.97
C TRP A 209 10.24 3.22 22.59
N SER A 210 11.51 3.30 22.95
CA SER A 210 12.23 4.54 23.21
C SER A 210 13.05 4.93 21.98
N ILE A 211 13.43 6.21 21.87
CA ILE A 211 14.32 6.67 20.80
C ILE A 211 15.64 5.90 20.84
N ASP A 212 16.17 5.66 22.04
CA ASP A 212 17.45 4.98 22.21
C ASP A 212 17.38 3.49 21.77
N ALA A 213 16.28 2.79 22.10
CA ALA A 213 16.07 1.42 21.65
C ALA A 213 15.96 1.33 20.13
N LEU A 214 15.23 2.25 19.50
CA LEU A 214 15.09 2.31 18.05
C LEU A 214 16.40 2.71 17.34
N ALA A 215 17.16 3.66 17.91
CA ALA A 215 18.48 4.04 17.45
C ALA A 215 19.48 2.87 17.53
N GLY A 216 19.40 2.08 18.60
CA GLY A 216 20.18 0.83 18.76
C GLY A 216 19.90 -0.19 17.66
N ILE A 217 18.61 -0.39 17.28
CA ILE A 217 18.23 -1.27 16.15
C ILE A 217 18.79 -0.74 14.84
N ALA A 218 18.77 0.58 14.64
CA ALA A 218 19.33 1.23 13.45
C ALA A 218 20.87 1.17 13.42
N GLY A 219 21.53 0.94 14.55
CA GLY A 219 23.00 1.07 14.69
C GLY A 219 23.45 2.52 14.51
N MET A 220 22.68 3.48 15.06
CA MET A 220 22.93 4.92 14.92
C MET A 220 22.92 5.62 16.27
N SER A 221 23.56 6.81 16.34
CA SER A 221 23.38 7.70 17.48
C SER A 221 21.93 8.19 17.53
N ARG A 222 21.46 8.54 18.75
CA ARG A 222 20.10 9.04 18.96
C ARG A 222 19.73 10.22 18.06
N SER A 223 20.60 11.20 17.92
CA SER A 223 20.36 12.40 17.10
C SER A 223 20.29 12.06 15.63
N SER A 224 21.33 11.35 15.11
CA SER A 224 21.38 10.94 13.70
C SER A 224 20.20 10.05 13.31
N PHE A 225 19.79 9.15 14.22
CA PHE A 225 18.60 8.31 14.01
C PHE A 225 17.33 9.15 13.90
N TYR A 226 17.11 10.06 14.85
CA TYR A 226 15.91 10.89 14.89
C TYR A 226 15.78 11.74 13.62
N GLU A 227 16.84 12.42 13.21
CA GLU A 227 16.88 13.25 12.00
C GLU A 227 16.66 12.40 10.75
N ARG A 228 17.39 11.29 10.60
CA ARG A 228 17.30 10.41 9.44
C ARG A 228 15.93 9.74 9.31
N PHE A 229 15.39 9.24 10.42
CA PHE A 229 14.05 8.64 10.45
C PHE A 229 13.00 9.68 10.05
N THR A 230 13.04 10.88 10.65
CA THR A 230 12.06 11.94 10.37
C THR A 230 12.15 12.41 8.92
N ALA A 231 13.36 12.55 8.37
CA ALA A 231 13.55 12.93 6.98
C ALA A 231 12.97 11.90 6.00
N LEU A 232 13.15 10.59 6.27
CA LEU A 232 12.72 9.52 5.38
C LEU A 232 11.25 9.14 5.57
N VAL A 233 10.77 9.08 6.81
CA VAL A 233 9.40 8.63 7.13
C VAL A 233 8.40 9.79 7.18
N GLY A 234 8.90 11.04 7.28
CA GLY A 234 8.05 12.23 7.38
C GLY A 234 7.36 12.42 8.74
N ARG A 235 7.70 11.60 9.73
CA ARG A 235 7.15 11.61 11.10
C ARG A 235 8.25 11.27 12.09
N SER A 236 8.17 11.83 13.32
CA SER A 236 9.10 11.39 14.36
C SER A 236 8.86 9.92 14.74
N PRO A 237 9.90 9.17 15.18
CA PRO A 237 9.81 7.73 15.42
C PRO A 237 8.68 7.33 16.39
N LEU A 238 8.54 8.01 17.52
CA LEU A 238 7.50 7.70 18.50
C LEU A 238 6.10 8.08 18.02
N ARG A 239 5.97 9.17 17.27
CA ARG A 239 4.72 9.55 16.65
C ARG A 239 4.30 8.48 15.64
N TYR A 240 5.21 8.04 14.78
CA TYR A 240 4.97 6.97 13.83
C TYR A 240 4.52 5.67 14.51
N SER A 241 5.24 5.24 15.57
CA SER A 241 4.87 4.05 16.35
C SER A 241 3.48 4.16 16.97
N ASN A 242 3.09 5.36 17.43
CA ASN A 242 1.76 5.60 17.99
C ASN A 242 0.67 5.58 16.91
N GLU A 243 0.89 6.25 15.79
CA GLU A 243 -0.03 6.25 14.63
C GLU A 243 -0.25 4.81 14.12
N TRP A 244 0.82 4.00 14.05
CA TRP A 244 0.75 2.58 13.71
C TRP A 244 -0.16 1.77 14.65
N ARG A 245 0.01 1.92 15.97
CA ARG A 245 -0.86 1.28 16.97
C ARG A 245 -2.32 1.65 16.80
N LEU A 246 -2.59 2.93 16.55
CA LEU A 246 -3.94 3.44 16.37
C LEU A 246 -4.56 2.93 15.06
N ALA A 247 -3.78 2.77 13.99
CA ALA A 247 -4.24 2.17 12.74
C ALA A 247 -4.65 0.70 12.94
N LEU A 248 -3.82 -0.08 13.65
CA LEU A 248 -4.17 -1.47 14.02
C LEU A 248 -5.44 -1.53 14.90
N ALA A 249 -5.54 -0.61 15.87
CA ALA A 249 -6.72 -0.55 16.73
C ALA A 249 -7.99 -0.25 15.94
N ARG A 250 -7.93 0.67 15.00
CA ARG A 250 -9.05 1.04 14.13
C ARG A 250 -9.57 -0.19 13.36
N GLU A 251 -8.66 -0.98 12.81
CA GLU A 251 -9.04 -2.21 12.12
C GLU A 251 -9.70 -3.24 13.05
N LEU A 252 -9.15 -3.42 14.25
CA LEU A 252 -9.74 -4.32 15.25
C LEU A 252 -11.15 -3.88 15.68
N LEU A 253 -11.36 -2.57 15.83
CA LEU A 253 -12.67 -2.00 16.18
C LEU A 253 -13.69 -2.16 15.06
N SER A 254 -13.27 -1.99 13.81
CA SER A 254 -14.17 -2.09 12.65
C SER A 254 -14.77 -3.49 12.46
N LYS A 255 -14.13 -4.54 13.01
CA LYS A 255 -14.65 -5.93 13.00
C LYS A 255 -15.81 -6.17 13.96
N GLY A 256 -16.06 -5.27 14.89
CA GLY A 256 -17.22 -5.30 15.79
C GLY A 256 -17.13 -6.28 16.97
N ASP A 257 -16.16 -7.18 17.01
CA ASP A 257 -16.10 -8.29 17.97
C ASP A 257 -15.38 -7.98 19.29
N ALA A 258 -14.72 -6.83 19.38
CA ALA A 258 -13.85 -6.52 20.52
C ALA A 258 -14.28 -5.24 21.28
N ARG A 259 -14.21 -5.31 22.61
CA ARG A 259 -14.46 -4.14 23.47
C ARG A 259 -13.33 -3.11 23.32
N VAL A 260 -13.70 -1.82 23.31
CA VAL A 260 -12.75 -0.70 23.14
C VAL A 260 -11.54 -0.79 24.08
N GLY A 261 -11.77 -1.10 25.36
CA GLY A 261 -10.69 -1.27 26.34
C GLY A 261 -9.75 -2.43 26.01
N GLN A 262 -10.28 -3.57 25.53
CA GLN A 262 -9.48 -4.74 25.15
C GLN A 262 -8.62 -4.41 23.90
N VAL A 263 -9.18 -3.70 22.92
CA VAL A 263 -8.43 -3.26 21.75
C VAL A 263 -7.31 -2.30 22.18
N GLY A 264 -7.59 -1.31 23.03
CA GLY A 264 -6.57 -0.41 23.54
C GLY A 264 -5.39 -1.15 24.22
N LEU A 265 -5.69 -2.13 25.08
CA LEU A 265 -4.68 -2.97 25.72
C LEU A 265 -3.91 -3.83 24.69
N SER A 266 -4.62 -4.38 23.69
CA SER A 266 -4.02 -5.25 22.67
C SER A 266 -3.01 -4.54 21.78
N VAL A 267 -3.11 -3.22 21.63
CA VAL A 267 -2.15 -2.39 20.88
C VAL A 267 -1.16 -1.63 21.78
N GLY A 268 -1.11 -1.95 23.08
CA GLY A 268 -0.07 -1.48 24.00
C GLY A 268 -0.40 -0.22 24.80
N TYR A 269 -1.66 0.22 24.87
CA TYR A 269 -2.08 1.28 25.80
C TYR A 269 -2.28 0.73 27.22
N ARG A 270 -2.02 1.57 28.24
CA ARG A 270 -2.16 1.17 29.66
C ARG A 270 -3.60 1.26 30.18
N SER A 271 -4.43 2.07 29.52
CA SER A 271 -5.82 2.26 29.92
C SER A 271 -6.67 2.66 28.71
N GLU A 272 -7.97 2.33 28.78
CA GLU A 272 -8.96 2.74 27.79
C GLU A 272 -9.04 4.26 27.64
N ALA A 273 -8.87 5.00 28.75
CA ALA A 273 -8.90 6.46 28.71
C ALA A 273 -7.71 7.05 27.93
N ALA A 274 -6.49 6.52 28.11
CA ALA A 274 -5.33 6.95 27.35
C ALA A 274 -5.47 6.60 25.85
N PHE A 275 -5.97 5.41 25.55
CA PHE A 275 -6.27 4.99 24.19
C PHE A 275 -7.31 5.88 23.53
N SER A 276 -8.46 6.12 24.19
CA SER A 276 -9.54 6.92 23.63
C SER A 276 -9.13 8.37 23.36
N ARG A 277 -8.30 8.97 24.21
CA ARG A 277 -7.75 10.32 23.97
C ARG A 277 -6.83 10.33 22.73
N ALA A 278 -5.90 9.38 22.64
CA ALA A 278 -4.98 9.29 21.52
C ALA A 278 -5.73 9.03 20.20
N TYR A 279 -6.72 8.15 20.24
CA TYR A 279 -7.56 7.80 19.09
C TYR A 279 -8.35 9.03 18.59
N LYS A 280 -9.03 9.73 19.51
CA LYS A 280 -9.79 10.94 19.17
C LYS A 280 -8.88 12.06 18.64
N ALA A 281 -7.67 12.20 19.19
CA ALA A 281 -6.71 13.20 18.72
C ALA A 281 -6.24 12.92 17.27
N LEU A 282 -6.15 11.64 16.86
CA LEU A 282 -5.73 11.27 15.51
C LEU A 282 -6.88 11.27 14.51
N TYR A 283 -8.04 10.71 14.88
CA TYR A 283 -9.16 10.45 13.95
C TYR A 283 -10.33 11.44 14.10
N GLY A 284 -10.30 12.34 15.09
CA GLY A 284 -11.35 13.33 15.32
C GLY A 284 -12.61 12.82 16.04
N HIS A 285 -12.79 11.50 16.17
CA HIS A 285 -13.94 10.84 16.79
C HIS A 285 -13.54 9.77 17.81
N SER A 286 -14.48 9.28 18.60
CA SER A 286 -14.18 8.27 19.63
C SER A 286 -13.98 6.87 19.04
N PRO A 287 -13.20 5.98 19.70
CA PRO A 287 -13.08 4.59 19.26
C PRO A 287 -14.43 3.83 19.26
N ARG A 288 -15.38 4.24 20.09
CA ARG A 288 -16.73 3.65 20.13
C ARG A 288 -17.53 3.92 18.86
N ASP A 289 -17.27 5.04 18.21
CA ASP A 289 -17.92 5.41 16.95
C ASP A 289 -17.46 4.56 15.76
N GLU A 290 -16.35 3.81 15.93
CA GLU A 290 -15.83 2.87 14.95
C GLU A 290 -16.41 1.45 15.12
N VAL A 291 -16.83 1.09 16.34
CA VAL A 291 -17.40 -0.24 16.65
C VAL A 291 -18.69 -0.44 15.89
N GLY A 292 -18.74 -1.47 15.06
CA GLY A 292 -19.96 -1.80 14.31
C GLY A 292 -20.22 -0.90 13.09
N LYS A 293 -19.31 -0.01 12.71
CA LYS A 293 -19.25 0.45 11.32
C LYS A 293 -18.61 -0.69 10.51
N PRO A 294 -19.40 -1.57 9.89
CA PRO A 294 -18.82 -2.67 9.16
C PRO A 294 -18.00 -2.06 8.03
N GLY A 295 -16.72 -2.31 8.03
CA GLY A 295 -16.08 -2.56 6.77
C GLY A 295 -16.91 -3.72 6.19
N LYS A 296 -17.92 -3.42 5.38
CA LYS A 296 -18.87 -4.42 4.87
C LYS A 296 -18.05 -5.56 4.31
N ASP A 297 -18.21 -6.73 4.91
CA ASP A 297 -17.63 -7.97 4.41
C ASP A 297 -18.25 -8.20 3.02
N PRO A 298 -17.47 -8.14 1.93
CA PRO A 298 -17.99 -8.30 0.58
C PRO A 298 -18.56 -9.71 0.33
N PHE A 299 -18.39 -10.66 1.28
CA PHE A 299 -18.83 -12.05 1.15
C PHE A 299 -20.11 -12.40 1.94
N LYS A 300 -20.69 -11.48 2.74
CA LYS A 300 -21.92 -11.75 3.50
C LYS A 300 -23.22 -11.50 2.76
N ASP A 301 -23.17 -10.89 1.57
CA ASP A 301 -24.37 -10.58 0.76
C ASP A 301 -24.30 -11.29 -0.62
N ARG A 302 -23.96 -12.57 -0.64
CA ARG A 302 -24.23 -13.48 -1.76
C ARG A 302 -25.03 -14.67 -1.31
#